data_a30694434f175173469d0dbdf143761f
#
_entry.id   a30694434f175173469d0dbdf143761f
#
_cell.length_a   1.000
_cell.length_b   1.000
_cell.length_c   1.000
_cell.angle_alpha   90.00
_cell.angle_beta   90.00
_cell.angle_gamma   90.00
#
_symmetry.space_group_name_H-M   'P 1'
#
loop_
_entity.id
_entity.type
_entity.pdbx_description
1 polymer ?
#
loop_
_entity_poly.entity_id
_entity_poly.type
_entity_poly.pdbx_seq_one_letter_code
_entity_poly.pdbx_strand_id
1 'polypeptide(L)'
;MSETLEPALPAKLDRKAERLMKRVCDLELKVASAESCTGGLFASLLTDIEGAGHGFDRGFITYDDRAKQEVLGLTPEMTQRNSAVTATVAKAMAEGALQNSHADIAISVTGFAGPAGDDQEEGLVHFACARRGEAPVTREEHFGPIGRGPVRIAALGVMLEMLEEALENA
;
A
#
# COMPACT_ATOMS: atom_id res chain seq x y z
N MET A 1 4.24 29.25 1.76
CA MET A 1 5.06 28.04 1.48
C MET A 1 4.13 26.85 1.63
N SER A 2 4.09 25.94 0.68
CA SER A 2 3.34 24.69 0.85
C SER A 2 4.02 23.85 1.94
N GLU A 3 3.26 23.43 2.93
CA GLU A 3 3.72 22.53 4.01
C GLU A 3 3.42 21.05 3.66
N THR A 4 3.27 20.75 2.37
CA THR A 4 2.92 19.46 1.82
C THR A 4 4.15 18.70 1.33
N LEU A 5 3.98 17.42 0.97
CA LEU A 5 4.99 16.60 0.30
C LEU A 5 5.27 17.02 -1.15
N GLU A 6 4.57 18.02 -1.63
CA GLU A 6 4.82 18.63 -2.92
C GLU A 6 6.23 19.18 -2.97
N PRO A 7 7.17 19.06 -3.26
CA PRO A 7 8.20 18.78 -4.23
C PRO A 7 8.83 17.38 -4.08
N ALA A 8 8.47 16.63 -3.05
CA ALA A 8 9.06 15.31 -2.80
C ALA A 8 8.46 14.19 -3.66
N LEU A 9 7.17 14.33 -4.04
CA LEU A 9 6.45 13.38 -4.87
C LEU A 9 6.02 14.03 -6.19
N PRO A 10 5.86 13.24 -7.27
CA PRO A 10 5.34 13.76 -8.53
C PRO A 10 3.93 14.33 -8.37
N ALA A 11 3.69 15.55 -8.82
CA ALA A 11 2.39 16.23 -8.73
C ALA A 11 1.21 15.44 -9.34
N LYS A 12 1.50 14.47 -10.23
CA LYS A 12 0.47 13.54 -10.75
C LYS A 12 -0.08 12.62 -9.65
N LEU A 13 0.76 12.17 -8.73
CA LEU A 13 0.34 11.32 -7.61
C LEU A 13 -0.49 12.12 -6.61
N ASP A 14 -0.05 13.32 -6.28
CA ASP A 14 -0.77 14.21 -5.35
C ASP A 14 -2.18 14.49 -5.85
N ARG A 15 -2.32 14.92 -7.11
CA ARG A 15 -3.64 15.17 -7.72
C ARG A 15 -4.52 13.93 -7.78
N LYS A 16 -3.93 12.75 -8.04
CA LYS A 16 -4.71 11.51 -8.05
C LYS A 16 -5.17 11.14 -6.63
N ALA A 17 -4.29 11.25 -5.65
CA ALA A 17 -4.59 10.99 -4.25
C ALA A 17 -5.68 11.96 -3.72
N GLU A 18 -5.57 13.25 -4.02
CA GLU A 18 -6.59 14.27 -3.66
C GLU A 18 -7.97 13.88 -4.19
N ARG A 19 -8.08 13.57 -5.48
CA ARG A 19 -9.34 13.16 -6.10
C ARG A 19 -9.92 11.91 -5.46
N LEU A 20 -9.08 10.90 -5.19
CA LEU A 20 -9.54 9.63 -4.62
C LEU A 20 -9.93 9.78 -3.16
N MET A 21 -9.16 10.51 -2.35
CA MET A 21 -9.48 10.72 -0.95
C MET A 21 -10.73 11.58 -0.78
N LYS A 22 -10.96 12.57 -1.65
CA LYS A 22 -12.25 13.27 -1.68
C LYS A 22 -13.40 12.31 -1.93
N ARG A 23 -13.26 11.41 -2.90
CA ARG A 23 -14.30 10.40 -3.19
C ARG A 23 -14.51 9.42 -2.02
N VAL A 24 -13.44 8.99 -1.34
CA VAL A 24 -13.53 8.18 -0.12
C VAL A 24 -14.38 8.89 0.93
N CYS A 25 -14.12 10.16 1.17
CA CYS A 25 -14.86 10.97 2.12
C CYS A 25 -16.33 11.19 1.70
N ASP A 26 -16.59 11.48 0.42
CA ASP A 26 -17.94 11.67 -0.12
C ASP A 26 -18.79 10.39 0.00
N LEU A 27 -18.17 9.22 -0.03
CA LEU A 27 -18.81 7.91 0.17
C LEU A 27 -18.85 7.47 1.65
N GLU A 28 -18.36 8.28 2.57
CA GLU A 28 -18.25 7.96 4.00
C GLU A 28 -17.43 6.68 4.29
N LEU A 29 -16.50 6.34 3.39
CA LEU A 29 -15.61 5.19 3.53
C LEU A 29 -14.33 5.56 4.26
N LYS A 30 -13.63 4.53 4.75
CA LYS A 30 -12.30 4.64 5.36
C LYS A 30 -11.29 3.71 4.69
N VAL A 31 -10.07 4.19 4.55
CA VAL A 31 -8.95 3.46 3.97
C VAL A 31 -7.89 3.19 5.03
N ALA A 32 -7.29 2.00 4.98
CA ALA A 32 -6.08 1.66 5.70
C ALA A 32 -4.98 1.22 4.73
N SER A 33 -3.72 1.32 5.13
CA SER A 33 -2.58 0.79 4.38
C SER A 33 -1.78 -0.22 5.18
N ALA A 34 -1.17 -1.20 4.46
CA ALA A 34 -0.16 -2.09 5.01
C ALA A 34 1.07 -2.04 4.11
N GLU A 35 2.13 -1.42 4.59
CA GLU A 35 3.30 -1.08 3.80
C GLU A 35 4.55 -1.79 4.31
N SER A 36 5.30 -2.38 3.37
CA SER A 36 6.63 -2.91 3.60
C SER A 36 7.66 -2.08 2.84
N CYS A 37 7.89 -2.34 1.56
CA CYS A 37 8.94 -1.69 0.77
C CYS A 37 8.76 -0.18 0.55
N THR A 38 7.57 0.36 0.68
CA THR A 38 7.28 1.80 0.57
C THR A 38 7.53 2.59 1.85
N GLY A 39 7.60 1.90 3.01
CA GLY A 39 8.02 2.48 4.27
C GLY A 39 7.14 3.60 4.82
N GLY A 40 5.85 3.61 4.49
CA GLY A 40 4.89 4.62 4.96
C GLY A 40 4.62 5.76 3.96
N LEU A 41 5.21 5.71 2.78
CA LEU A 41 5.01 6.76 1.76
C LEU A 41 3.55 6.86 1.29
N PHE A 42 2.82 5.74 1.21
CA PHE A 42 1.42 5.77 0.82
C PHE A 42 0.56 6.41 1.91
N ALA A 43 0.76 6.02 3.17
CA ALA A 43 0.09 6.66 4.31
C ALA A 43 0.41 8.15 4.37
N SER A 44 1.68 8.54 4.17
CA SER A 44 2.09 9.95 4.11
C SER A 44 1.39 10.70 2.98
N LEU A 45 1.30 10.12 1.79
CA LEU A 45 0.62 10.74 0.64
C LEU A 45 -0.87 10.96 0.92
N LEU A 46 -1.57 9.98 1.50
CA LEU A 46 -3.01 10.11 1.78
C LEU A 46 -3.31 11.10 2.91
N THR A 47 -2.43 11.19 3.90
CA THR A 47 -2.59 12.11 5.04
C THR A 47 -2.12 13.54 4.77
N ASP A 48 -1.41 13.77 3.67
CA ASP A 48 -0.99 15.10 3.22
C ASP A 48 -2.14 15.93 2.62
N ILE A 49 -3.28 15.28 2.32
CA ILE A 49 -4.40 15.92 1.65
C ILE A 49 -5.28 16.65 2.66
N GLU A 50 -5.31 17.98 2.54
CA GLU A 50 -6.09 18.85 3.40
C GLU A 50 -7.59 18.51 3.35
N GLY A 51 -8.21 18.39 4.52
CA GLY A 51 -9.64 18.11 4.67
C GLY A 51 -10.05 16.65 4.49
N ALA A 52 -9.14 15.76 4.04
CA ALA A 52 -9.44 14.35 3.79
C ALA A 52 -9.00 13.38 4.90
N GLY A 53 -8.50 13.90 6.03
CA GLY A 53 -7.96 13.06 7.11
C GLY A 53 -8.95 12.08 7.74
N HIS A 54 -10.26 12.34 7.68
CA HIS A 54 -11.27 11.42 8.18
C HIS A 54 -11.51 10.19 7.29
N GLY A 55 -11.07 10.22 6.03
CA GLY A 55 -11.12 9.10 5.10
C GLY A 55 -9.95 8.10 5.25
N PHE A 56 -8.89 8.46 6.00
CA PHE A 56 -7.77 7.55 6.31
C PHE A 56 -7.82 7.12 7.77
N ASP A 57 -7.97 5.83 8.04
CA ASP A 57 -8.05 5.30 9.41
C ASP A 57 -6.67 5.10 10.03
N ARG A 58 -5.81 4.31 9.40
CA ARG A 58 -4.45 4.01 9.86
C ARG A 58 -3.57 3.37 8.80
N GLY A 59 -2.26 3.47 9.02
CA GLY A 59 -1.24 2.75 8.27
C GLY A 59 -0.46 1.79 9.15
N PHE A 60 -0.17 0.59 8.62
CA PHE A 60 0.67 -0.42 9.24
C PHE A 60 1.98 -0.48 8.47
N ILE A 61 3.07 0.02 9.04
CA ILE A 61 4.39 -0.05 8.46
C ILE A 61 5.09 -1.28 9.05
N THR A 62 5.09 -2.38 8.29
CA THR A 62 5.58 -3.69 8.72
C THR A 62 6.72 -4.13 7.82
N TYR A 63 7.90 -3.53 8.00
CA TYR A 63 9.08 -3.77 7.18
C TYR A 63 9.74 -5.11 7.49
N ASP A 64 9.82 -5.47 8.77
CA ASP A 64 10.36 -6.73 9.26
C ASP A 64 9.29 -7.84 9.20
N ASP A 65 9.72 -9.08 8.96
CA ASP A 65 8.83 -10.23 8.86
C ASP A 65 8.09 -10.52 10.16
N ARG A 66 8.75 -10.33 11.29
CA ARG A 66 8.12 -10.47 12.61
C ARG A 66 7.05 -9.40 12.82
N ALA A 67 7.27 -8.18 12.36
CA ALA A 67 6.26 -7.13 12.42
C ALA A 67 5.00 -7.49 11.60
N LYS A 68 5.16 -8.13 10.42
CA LYS A 68 4.04 -8.64 9.63
C LYS A 68 3.22 -9.68 10.43
N GLN A 69 3.90 -10.55 11.16
CA GLN A 69 3.23 -11.57 12.00
C GLN A 69 2.50 -10.93 13.19
N GLU A 70 3.19 -10.09 13.95
CA GLU A 70 2.67 -9.52 15.20
C GLU A 70 1.53 -8.52 14.97
N VAL A 71 1.64 -7.72 13.92
CA VAL A 71 0.74 -6.58 13.69
C VAL A 71 -0.38 -6.90 12.71
N LEU A 72 -0.10 -7.73 11.71
CA LEU A 72 -1.06 -8.07 10.64
C LEU A 72 -1.56 -9.51 10.72
N GLY A 73 -1.01 -10.35 11.63
CA GLY A 73 -1.46 -11.70 11.83
C GLY A 73 -1.01 -12.70 10.76
N LEU A 74 0.05 -12.39 10.01
CA LEU A 74 0.63 -13.34 9.07
C LEU A 74 1.24 -14.52 9.83
N THR A 75 1.23 -15.71 9.21
CA THR A 75 1.87 -16.87 9.83
C THR A 75 3.39 -16.85 9.59
N PRO A 76 4.18 -17.48 10.47
CA PRO A 76 5.63 -17.60 10.27
C PRO A 76 6.00 -18.24 8.92
N GLU A 77 5.22 -19.18 8.44
CA GLU A 77 5.44 -19.88 7.17
C GLU A 77 5.32 -18.92 5.98
N MET A 78 4.40 -17.95 6.03
CA MET A 78 4.22 -16.94 4.99
C MET A 78 5.40 -15.98 4.86
N THR A 79 6.14 -15.77 5.94
CA THR A 79 7.22 -14.76 6.01
C THR A 79 8.61 -15.37 6.08
N GLN A 80 8.74 -16.71 6.05
CA GLN A 80 10.03 -17.37 6.09
C GLN A 80 10.82 -17.13 4.79
N ARG A 81 12.08 -16.66 4.93
CA ARG A 81 13.08 -16.46 3.85
C ARG A 81 12.38 -15.96 2.58
N ASN A 82 12.87 -15.46 1.65
CA ASN A 82 12.35 -14.99 0.35
C ASN A 82 10.82 -15.11 0.03
N SER A 83 10.02 -15.73 0.93
CA SER A 83 8.56 -15.88 0.77
C SER A 83 7.76 -14.62 1.17
N ALA A 84 8.40 -13.64 1.80
CA ALA A 84 7.75 -12.40 2.23
C ALA A 84 7.35 -11.45 1.06
N VAL A 85 7.80 -11.73 -0.17
CA VAL A 85 7.47 -10.97 -1.37
C VAL A 85 6.72 -11.88 -2.34
N THR A 86 5.42 -12.04 -2.10
CA THR A 86 4.50 -12.85 -2.91
C THR A 86 3.09 -12.26 -2.89
N ALA A 87 2.26 -12.63 -3.86
CA ALA A 87 0.85 -12.26 -3.89
C ALA A 87 0.10 -12.74 -2.63
N THR A 88 0.43 -13.93 -2.13
CA THR A 88 -0.16 -14.49 -0.90
C THR A 88 0.15 -13.62 0.31
N VAL A 89 1.38 -13.13 0.45
CA VAL A 89 1.77 -12.24 1.54
C VAL A 89 1.09 -10.88 1.40
N ALA A 90 1.09 -10.28 0.21
CA ALA A 90 0.39 -9.03 -0.02
C ALA A 90 -1.10 -9.14 0.34
N LYS A 91 -1.77 -10.20 -0.09
CA LYS A 91 -3.15 -10.51 0.27
C LYS A 91 -3.35 -10.59 1.79
N ALA A 92 -2.55 -11.38 2.48
CA ALA A 92 -2.63 -11.54 3.93
C ALA A 92 -2.36 -10.20 4.67
N MET A 93 -1.46 -9.36 4.16
CA MET A 93 -1.21 -8.01 4.71
C MET A 93 -2.44 -7.11 4.57
N ALA A 94 -3.11 -7.09 3.41
CA ALA A 94 -4.33 -6.30 3.20
C ALA A 94 -5.49 -6.79 4.09
N GLU A 95 -5.70 -8.11 4.16
CA GLU A 95 -6.71 -8.72 5.02
C GLU A 95 -6.42 -8.42 6.51
N GLY A 96 -5.17 -8.54 6.95
CA GLY A 96 -4.74 -8.21 8.30
C GLY A 96 -4.95 -6.74 8.65
N ALA A 97 -4.64 -5.83 7.73
CA ALA A 97 -4.89 -4.40 7.90
C ALA A 97 -6.40 -4.11 8.02
N LEU A 98 -7.23 -4.75 7.21
CA LEU A 98 -8.67 -4.61 7.26
C LEU A 98 -9.25 -5.12 8.59
N GLN A 99 -8.76 -6.26 9.09
CA GLN A 99 -9.19 -6.86 10.36
C GLN A 99 -8.79 -6.01 11.57
N ASN A 100 -7.61 -5.38 11.53
CA ASN A 100 -7.06 -4.60 12.64
C ASN A 100 -7.34 -3.09 12.54
N SER A 101 -8.31 -2.70 11.73
CA SER A 101 -8.72 -1.31 11.54
C SER A 101 -10.24 -1.17 11.46
N HIS A 102 -10.71 0.08 11.40
CA HIS A 102 -12.10 0.41 11.10
C HIS A 102 -12.28 0.77 9.60
N ALA A 103 -11.30 0.46 8.78
CA ALA A 103 -11.35 0.75 7.36
C ALA A 103 -12.32 -0.17 6.61
N ASP A 104 -12.86 0.33 5.52
CA ASP A 104 -13.71 -0.40 4.57
C ASP A 104 -12.85 -1.01 3.45
N ILE A 105 -11.73 -0.35 3.15
CA ILE A 105 -10.77 -0.74 2.11
C ILE A 105 -9.36 -0.72 2.73
N ALA A 106 -8.57 -1.75 2.49
CA ALA A 106 -7.16 -1.81 2.86
C ALA A 106 -6.29 -2.11 1.64
N ILE A 107 -5.24 -1.32 1.43
CA ILE A 107 -4.26 -1.51 0.35
C ILE A 107 -2.94 -1.96 0.96
N SER A 108 -2.34 -3.00 0.41
CA SER A 108 -1.04 -3.50 0.86
C SER A 108 0.01 -3.52 -0.25
N VAL A 109 1.29 -3.48 0.16
CA VAL A 109 2.44 -3.55 -0.73
C VAL A 109 3.61 -4.26 -0.07
N THR A 110 4.23 -5.20 -0.78
CA THR A 110 5.49 -5.84 -0.41
C THR A 110 6.34 -6.09 -1.64
N GLY A 111 7.65 -5.88 -1.56
CA GLY A 111 8.49 -5.97 -2.76
C GLY A 111 9.98 -5.75 -2.50
N PHE A 112 10.77 -5.96 -3.54
CA PHE A 112 12.20 -5.67 -3.61
C PHE A 112 12.45 -4.33 -4.29
N ALA A 113 12.31 -3.24 -3.56
CA ALA A 113 12.43 -1.88 -4.11
C ALA A 113 13.88 -1.43 -4.37
N GLY A 114 14.87 -2.08 -3.80
CA GLY A 114 16.29 -1.77 -3.96
C GLY A 114 17.09 -3.01 -4.33
N PRO A 115 18.43 -2.94 -4.26
CA PRO A 115 19.28 -4.08 -4.60
C PRO A 115 18.78 -5.36 -3.93
N ALA A 116 18.52 -6.37 -4.74
CA ALA A 116 18.01 -7.67 -4.32
C ALA A 116 19.15 -8.69 -4.22
N GLY A 117 18.95 -9.77 -3.46
CA GLY A 117 19.90 -10.88 -3.41
C GLY A 117 19.92 -11.67 -4.72
N ASP A 118 20.89 -12.57 -4.87
CA ASP A 118 21.15 -13.31 -6.12
C ASP A 118 19.93 -14.09 -6.65
N ASP A 119 19.03 -14.52 -5.75
CA ASP A 119 17.81 -15.26 -6.09
C ASP A 119 16.55 -14.39 -6.05
N GLN A 120 16.69 -13.06 -6.06
CA GLN A 120 15.57 -12.12 -5.94
C GLN A 120 15.55 -11.18 -7.14
N GLU A 121 14.33 -10.87 -7.63
CA GLU A 121 14.14 -9.93 -8.72
C GLU A 121 14.00 -8.50 -8.18
N GLU A 122 14.99 -7.65 -8.46
CA GLU A 122 14.92 -6.23 -8.13
C GLU A 122 13.79 -5.55 -8.89
N GLY A 123 12.95 -4.82 -8.18
CA GLY A 123 11.79 -4.15 -8.75
C GLY A 123 10.51 -5.01 -8.82
N LEU A 124 10.56 -6.28 -8.38
CA LEU A 124 9.36 -7.10 -8.20
C LEU A 124 8.58 -6.60 -6.98
N VAL A 125 7.33 -6.23 -7.20
CA VAL A 125 6.43 -5.73 -6.15
C VAL A 125 5.05 -6.37 -6.27
N HIS A 126 4.53 -6.87 -5.15
CA HIS A 126 3.18 -7.42 -5.03
C HIS A 126 2.31 -6.47 -4.23
N PHE A 127 1.07 -6.34 -4.67
CA PHE A 127 0.04 -5.50 -4.09
C PHE A 127 -1.22 -6.32 -3.81
N ALA A 128 -2.01 -5.88 -2.85
CA ALA A 128 -3.37 -6.36 -2.69
C ALA A 128 -4.31 -5.24 -2.24
N CYS A 129 -5.56 -5.36 -2.63
CA CYS A 129 -6.67 -4.56 -2.12
C CYS A 129 -7.69 -5.50 -1.50
N ALA A 130 -8.01 -5.30 -0.23
CA ALA A 130 -9.06 -5.99 0.48
C ALA A 130 -10.20 -5.01 0.79
N ARG A 131 -11.44 -5.43 0.55
CA ARG A 131 -12.65 -4.68 0.85
C ARG A 131 -13.59 -5.54 1.69
N ARG A 132 -14.29 -4.93 2.65
CA ARG A 132 -15.22 -5.68 3.51
C ARG A 132 -16.31 -6.35 2.69
N GLY A 133 -16.48 -7.66 2.88
CA GLY A 133 -17.50 -8.45 2.20
C GLY A 133 -17.14 -8.89 0.78
N GLU A 134 -15.92 -8.60 0.30
CA GLU A 134 -15.46 -8.96 -1.03
C GLU A 134 -14.17 -9.80 -0.97
N ALA A 135 -13.91 -10.56 -2.04
CA ALA A 135 -12.65 -11.27 -2.20
C ALA A 135 -11.52 -10.27 -2.49
N PRO A 136 -10.35 -10.39 -1.85
CA PRO A 136 -9.22 -9.53 -2.14
C PRO A 136 -8.72 -9.65 -3.58
N VAL A 137 -8.32 -8.53 -4.17
CA VAL A 137 -7.69 -8.45 -5.49
C VAL A 137 -6.19 -8.31 -5.31
N THR A 138 -5.39 -9.00 -6.10
CA THR A 138 -3.92 -8.90 -6.09
C THR A 138 -3.40 -8.39 -7.41
N ARG A 139 -2.24 -7.72 -7.38
CA ARG A 139 -1.50 -7.24 -8.55
C ARG A 139 -0.01 -7.48 -8.35
N GLU A 140 0.70 -7.74 -9.43
CA GLU A 140 2.15 -7.94 -9.48
C GLU A 140 2.72 -7.01 -10.53
N GLU A 141 3.82 -6.33 -10.20
CA GLU A 141 4.53 -5.43 -11.11
C GLU A 141 6.02 -5.72 -11.08
N HIS A 142 6.64 -5.63 -12.25
CA HIS A 142 8.06 -5.83 -12.49
C HIS A 142 8.69 -4.52 -12.96
N PHE A 143 9.05 -3.64 -12.02
CA PHE A 143 9.61 -2.33 -12.34
C PHE A 143 11.07 -2.40 -12.82
N GLY A 144 11.76 -3.52 -12.54
CA GLY A 144 13.17 -3.69 -12.84
C GLY A 144 14.10 -2.87 -11.94
N PRO A 145 15.41 -2.86 -12.24
CA PRO A 145 16.44 -2.24 -11.40
C PRO A 145 16.54 -0.71 -11.61
N ILE A 146 15.44 0.00 -11.44
CA ILE A 146 15.37 1.46 -11.60
C ILE A 146 15.75 2.24 -10.34
N GLY A 147 16.03 1.53 -9.25
CA GLY A 147 16.42 2.11 -7.96
C GLY A 147 15.27 2.24 -6.97
N ARG A 148 15.62 2.25 -5.68
CA ARG A 148 14.66 2.22 -4.56
C ARG A 148 13.62 3.35 -4.58
N GLY A 149 14.06 4.58 -4.80
CA GLY A 149 13.17 5.73 -4.86
C GLY A 149 12.16 5.64 -5.99
N PRO A 150 12.60 5.47 -7.25
CA PRO A 150 11.71 5.28 -8.39
C PRO A 150 10.75 4.11 -8.25
N VAL A 151 11.17 2.94 -7.73
CA VAL A 151 10.29 1.80 -7.46
C VAL A 151 9.20 2.17 -6.44
N ARG A 152 9.56 2.84 -5.35
CA ARG A 152 8.59 3.31 -4.34
C ARG A 152 7.56 4.27 -4.95
N ILE A 153 8.01 5.22 -5.76
CA ILE A 153 7.12 6.18 -6.44
C ILE A 153 6.18 5.46 -7.42
N ALA A 154 6.70 4.51 -8.22
CA ALA A 154 5.88 3.70 -9.11
C ALA A 154 4.85 2.86 -8.34
N ALA A 155 5.25 2.28 -7.22
CA ALA A 155 4.36 1.51 -6.35
C ALA A 155 3.20 2.36 -5.80
N LEU A 156 3.43 3.62 -5.42
CA LEU A 156 2.35 4.53 -5.02
C LEU A 156 1.31 4.70 -6.14
N GLY A 157 1.75 4.80 -7.40
CA GLY A 157 0.86 4.88 -8.56
C GLY A 157 -0.07 3.68 -8.65
N VAL A 158 0.47 2.47 -8.52
CA VAL A 158 -0.30 1.21 -8.54
C VAL A 158 -1.28 1.13 -7.36
N MET A 159 -0.85 1.51 -6.16
CA MET A 159 -1.72 1.53 -4.98
C MET A 159 -2.91 2.48 -5.16
N LEU A 160 -2.69 3.66 -5.75
CA LEU A 160 -3.77 4.59 -6.08
C LEU A 160 -4.70 4.05 -7.18
N GLU A 161 -4.18 3.32 -8.17
CA GLU A 161 -5.01 2.66 -9.18
C GLU A 161 -5.91 1.60 -8.57
N MET A 162 -5.37 0.76 -7.69
CA MET A 162 -6.16 -0.25 -6.98
C MET A 162 -7.22 0.37 -6.06
N LEU A 163 -6.92 1.50 -5.41
CA LEU A 163 -7.93 2.25 -4.65
C LEU A 163 -9.03 2.80 -5.56
N GLU A 164 -8.68 3.35 -6.72
CA GLU A 164 -9.63 3.86 -7.72
C GLU A 164 -10.60 2.75 -8.17
N GLU A 165 -10.06 1.59 -8.54
CA GLU A 165 -10.84 0.41 -8.94
C GLU A 165 -11.78 -0.09 -7.82
N ALA A 166 -11.30 -0.09 -6.57
CA ALA A 166 -12.13 -0.45 -5.42
C ALA A 166 -13.30 0.53 -5.20
N LEU A 167 -13.10 1.81 -5.50
CA LEU A 167 -14.12 2.84 -5.38
C LEU A 167 -15.13 2.84 -6.56
N GLU A 168 -14.79 2.29 -7.71
CA GLU A 168 -15.70 2.15 -8.85
C GLU A 168 -16.80 1.12 -8.58
N ASN A 169 -16.48 0.13 -7.74
CA ASN A 169 -17.39 -0.95 -7.34
C ASN A 169 -18.10 -0.65 -6.00
N ALA A 170 -18.00 0.60 -5.54
CA ALA A 170 -18.57 1.02 -4.24
C ALA A 170 -19.99 1.56 -4.36
#